data_a154add84161d88b829808628eb690fb
#
_entry.id   a154add84161d88b829808628eb690fb
#
_cell.length_a   1.000
_cell.length_b   1.000
_cell.length_c   1.000
_cell.angle_alpha   90.00
_cell.angle_beta   90.00
_cell.angle_gamma   90.00
#
_symmetry.space_group_name_H-M   'P 1'
#
loop_
_entity.id
_entity.type
_entity.pdbx_description
1 polymer ?
#
loop_
_entity_poly.entity_id
_entity_poly.type
_entity_poly.pdbx_seq_one_letter_code
_entity_poly.pdbx_strand_id
1 'polypeptide(L)'
;MTKEVPMEWLISLIIPVFKKGDSSKPTNYRGIALMCVCAKLYNRLLLERLRNVLDKHLRINQNGFRQLRSTAQHVLAVRRIFESINMTKDAKIVAIFVDFCKAFDSVTWVQIEAILYAYQVPEELVQAIMSIYEGAKAGLRDPEGQLHDQNTFNLSVGVLQGDTLAPYLFIIVMDFVLRNAMIDTCGILIKKKTGTTRRPLTPPMYITDFDFADDIVLFGSSLANAQKLVTRLEKAALKVGLKINQSKTEYMLVGDWGSRKHKVLKISSGPLNRVEDYKYLGSWLLNSTKDFKIRKDLAWTAIKKLFRVWRSTVINREVKINLFLATIESILLYNATTWTMTKGLEKKLDGAYTKLLRYALNVSWKDHVKNVDLYGKLPRVSIRLRKRRMIFAGHCWRCIDSANQPVRELLFWSVPDGVQKPGNWTTYVKVLLEDYGGYKVIKKNLAGAILQIQSAMENRMEWKKIVQSACK
;
A
#
# COMPACT_ATOMS: atom_id res chain seq x y z
N MET A 1 -36.56 19.08 -12.04
CA MET A 1 -35.16 19.31 -11.58
C MET A 1 -34.29 19.31 -12.81
N THR A 2 -33.59 20.40 -13.09
CA THR A 2 -32.64 20.48 -14.19
C THR A 2 -31.49 19.48 -13.87
N LYS A 3 -31.15 18.60 -14.82
CA LYS A 3 -30.03 17.67 -14.70
C LYS A 3 -28.68 18.35 -14.96
N GLU A 4 -28.65 19.68 -14.97
CA GLU A 4 -27.46 20.47 -15.30
C GLU A 4 -26.61 20.74 -14.09
N VAL A 5 -25.31 20.51 -14.22
CA VAL A 5 -24.30 20.84 -13.23
C VAL A 5 -23.95 22.31 -13.38
N PRO A 6 -23.91 23.11 -12.28
CA PRO A 6 -23.50 24.50 -12.35
C PRO A 6 -22.12 24.67 -13.00
N MET A 7 -21.98 25.65 -13.90
CA MET A 7 -20.73 25.91 -14.64
C MET A 7 -19.50 26.07 -13.74
N GLU A 8 -19.67 26.70 -12.58
CA GLU A 8 -18.61 26.87 -11.58
C GLU A 8 -18.09 25.57 -11.01
N TRP A 9 -18.87 24.48 -11.06
CA TRP A 9 -18.44 23.16 -10.57
C TRP A 9 -17.59 22.41 -11.60
N LEU A 10 -17.70 22.78 -12.88
CA LEU A 10 -16.96 22.18 -13.98
C LEU A 10 -15.54 22.75 -14.11
N ILE A 11 -15.23 23.87 -13.46
CA ILE A 11 -13.92 24.51 -13.55
C ILE A 11 -13.04 24.07 -12.38
N SER A 12 -11.87 23.51 -12.70
CA SER A 12 -10.85 23.12 -11.73
C SER A 12 -9.58 23.95 -11.88
N LEU A 13 -9.04 24.44 -10.77
CA LEU A 13 -7.77 25.15 -10.75
C LEU A 13 -6.62 24.16 -10.57
N ILE A 14 -5.66 24.12 -11.48
CA ILE A 14 -4.51 23.24 -11.39
C ILE A 14 -3.38 23.92 -10.61
N ILE A 15 -2.97 23.28 -9.53
CA ILE A 15 -1.80 23.68 -8.73
C ILE A 15 -0.64 22.73 -9.02
N PRO A 16 0.48 23.23 -9.60
CA PRO A 16 1.66 22.40 -9.85
C PRO A 16 2.41 22.11 -8.54
N VAL A 17 2.46 20.86 -8.14
CA VAL A 17 3.22 20.38 -6.95
C VAL A 17 4.49 19.70 -7.42
N PHE A 18 5.65 20.22 -7.02
CA PHE A 18 6.95 19.64 -7.38
C PHE A 18 7.14 18.23 -6.79
N LYS A 19 7.56 17.29 -7.62
CA LYS A 19 7.84 15.91 -7.23
C LYS A 19 9.31 15.69 -6.84
N LYS A 20 10.19 15.84 -7.81
CA LYS A 20 11.64 15.62 -7.70
C LYS A 20 12.33 15.98 -9.03
N GLY A 21 13.65 16.11 -8.99
CA GLY A 21 14.47 16.35 -10.18
C GLY A 21 14.71 17.83 -10.41
N ASP A 22 14.81 18.25 -11.65
CA ASP A 22 15.02 19.63 -12.06
C ASP A 22 13.70 20.40 -11.98
N SER A 23 13.66 21.45 -11.17
CA SER A 23 12.47 22.30 -10.94
C SER A 23 12.10 23.16 -12.15
N SER A 24 12.97 23.32 -13.13
CA SER A 24 12.66 24.04 -14.38
C SER A 24 11.81 23.22 -15.36
N LYS A 25 11.71 21.89 -15.16
CA LYS A 25 10.99 20.99 -16.06
C LYS A 25 9.56 20.76 -15.60
N PRO A 26 8.51 21.16 -16.36
CA PRO A 26 7.10 20.94 -16.02
C PRO A 26 6.75 19.46 -15.77
N THR A 27 7.44 18.52 -16.44
CA THR A 27 7.26 17.08 -16.26
C THR A 27 7.58 16.58 -14.84
N ASN A 28 8.33 17.36 -14.06
CA ASN A 28 8.68 17.06 -12.67
C ASN A 28 7.63 17.57 -11.66
N TYR A 29 6.51 18.10 -12.16
CA TYR A 29 5.38 18.52 -11.33
C TYR A 29 4.20 17.57 -11.46
N ARG A 30 3.34 17.59 -10.46
CA ARG A 30 2.02 16.94 -10.46
C ARG A 30 0.97 18.05 -10.40
N GLY A 31 0.06 18.08 -11.35
CA GLY A 31 -1.11 18.96 -11.28
C GLY A 31 -2.11 18.43 -10.26
N ILE A 32 -2.42 19.23 -9.25
CA ILE A 32 -3.50 18.93 -8.30
C ILE A 32 -4.66 19.83 -8.62
N ALA A 33 -5.82 19.26 -8.92
CA ALA A 33 -7.03 20.00 -9.23
C ALA A 33 -7.71 20.48 -7.94
N LEU A 34 -7.86 21.79 -7.81
CA LEU A 34 -8.67 22.40 -6.78
C LEU A 34 -10.04 22.72 -7.36
N MET A 35 -11.05 22.05 -6.83
CA MET A 35 -12.44 22.20 -7.22
C MET A 35 -13.19 23.05 -6.21
N CYS A 36 -14.34 23.63 -6.62
CA CYS A 36 -15.32 24.24 -5.75
C CYS A 36 -15.73 23.28 -4.61
N VAL A 37 -15.95 23.82 -3.41
CA VAL A 37 -16.32 23.01 -2.23
C VAL A 37 -17.68 22.31 -2.46
N CYS A 38 -18.64 22.99 -3.09
CA CYS A 38 -19.95 22.42 -3.41
C CYS A 38 -19.81 21.23 -4.37
N ALA A 39 -18.96 21.35 -5.41
CA ALA A 39 -18.66 20.23 -6.32
C ALA A 39 -18.04 19.03 -5.56
N LYS A 40 -17.11 19.27 -4.63
CA LYS A 40 -16.54 18.20 -3.79
C LYS A 40 -17.58 17.52 -2.91
N LEU A 41 -18.53 18.27 -2.36
CA LEU A 41 -19.63 17.69 -1.57
C LEU A 41 -20.53 16.83 -2.45
N TYR A 42 -20.89 17.32 -3.64
CA TYR A 42 -21.68 16.56 -4.61
C TYR A 42 -20.96 15.28 -5.03
N ASN A 43 -19.68 15.37 -5.41
CA ASN A 43 -18.85 14.21 -5.75
C ASN A 43 -18.73 13.21 -4.57
N ARG A 44 -18.75 13.71 -3.33
CA ARG A 44 -18.78 12.85 -2.16
C ARG A 44 -20.10 12.07 -2.04
N LEU A 45 -21.23 12.69 -2.32
CA LEU A 45 -22.53 12.01 -2.34
C LEU A 45 -22.60 10.94 -3.42
N LEU A 46 -22.12 11.25 -4.63
CA LEU A 46 -22.03 10.28 -5.72
C LEU A 46 -21.12 9.11 -5.35
N LEU A 47 -19.95 9.40 -4.75
CA LEU A 47 -19.02 8.39 -4.27
C LEU A 47 -19.67 7.43 -3.25
N GLU A 48 -20.40 7.93 -2.27
CA GLU A 48 -21.04 7.07 -1.26
C GLU A 48 -22.12 6.17 -1.91
N ARG A 49 -22.90 6.70 -2.84
CA ARG A 49 -23.87 5.91 -3.60
C ARG A 49 -23.20 4.83 -4.44
N LEU A 50 -22.11 5.18 -5.15
CA LEU A 50 -21.36 4.27 -6.00
C LEU A 50 -20.69 3.15 -5.18
N ARG A 51 -20.11 3.49 -4.01
CA ARG A 51 -19.52 2.51 -3.09
C ARG A 51 -20.53 1.48 -2.59
N ASN A 52 -21.72 1.91 -2.22
CA ASN A 52 -22.77 1.01 -1.71
C ASN A 52 -23.15 -0.05 -2.76
N VAL A 53 -23.06 0.30 -4.04
CA VAL A 53 -23.33 -0.63 -5.14
C VAL A 53 -22.12 -1.52 -5.44
N LEU A 54 -20.95 -0.95 -5.59
CA LEU A 54 -19.80 -1.61 -6.22
C LEU A 54 -18.74 -2.17 -5.27
N ASP A 55 -18.54 -1.62 -4.06
CA ASP A 55 -17.36 -2.00 -3.25
C ASP A 55 -17.28 -3.50 -2.93
N LYS A 56 -18.41 -4.15 -2.73
CA LYS A 56 -18.52 -5.60 -2.52
C LYS A 56 -18.21 -6.45 -3.76
N HIS A 57 -18.31 -5.86 -4.96
CA HIS A 57 -18.07 -6.52 -6.23
C HIS A 57 -16.64 -6.33 -6.76
N LEU A 58 -15.91 -5.34 -6.25
CA LEU A 58 -14.52 -5.13 -6.64
C LEU A 58 -13.64 -6.29 -6.17
N ARG A 59 -12.61 -6.59 -6.96
CA ARG A 59 -11.62 -7.63 -6.66
C ARG A 59 -11.04 -7.45 -5.25
N ILE A 60 -10.85 -8.57 -4.56
CA ILE A 60 -10.32 -8.58 -3.20
C ILE A 60 -8.85 -8.14 -3.12
N ASN A 61 -8.13 -8.23 -4.24
CA ASN A 61 -6.72 -7.85 -4.37
C ASN A 61 -6.50 -6.33 -4.44
N GLN A 62 -7.57 -5.53 -4.74
CA GLN A 62 -7.48 -4.08 -4.79
C GLN A 62 -7.65 -3.47 -3.40
N ASN A 63 -6.60 -2.77 -2.90
CA ASN A 63 -6.61 -2.09 -1.62
C ASN A 63 -6.60 -0.55 -1.72
N GLY A 64 -6.36 0.01 -2.90
CA GLY A 64 -6.34 1.46 -3.10
C GLY A 64 -7.71 2.10 -2.88
N PHE A 65 -7.75 3.21 -2.15
CA PHE A 65 -8.94 4.05 -1.94
C PHE A 65 -10.19 3.35 -1.37
N ARG A 66 -10.03 2.15 -0.81
CA ARG A 66 -11.10 1.37 -0.17
C ARG A 66 -11.03 1.49 1.34
N GLN A 67 -12.22 1.46 1.98
CA GLN A 67 -12.31 1.52 3.44
C GLN A 67 -11.67 0.28 4.10
N LEU A 68 -11.08 0.47 5.28
CA LEU A 68 -10.41 -0.57 6.07
C LEU A 68 -9.23 -1.25 5.36
N ARG A 69 -8.78 -0.73 4.21
CA ARG A 69 -7.62 -1.20 3.45
C ARG A 69 -6.44 -0.26 3.65
N SER A 70 -5.22 -0.78 3.57
CA SER A 70 -4.01 0.03 3.76
C SER A 70 -2.82 -0.48 2.95
N THR A 71 -1.86 0.41 2.70
CA THR A 71 -0.57 0.05 2.08
C THR A 71 0.18 -1.00 2.90
N ALA A 72 0.09 -0.94 4.23
CA ALA A 72 0.75 -1.89 5.12
C ALA A 72 0.27 -3.34 4.91
N GLN A 73 -1.03 -3.55 4.60
CA GLN A 73 -1.56 -4.88 4.31
C GLN A 73 -0.90 -5.49 3.07
N HIS A 74 -0.77 -4.75 1.98
CA HIS A 74 -0.10 -5.24 0.77
C HIS A 74 1.41 -5.42 0.97
N VAL A 75 2.08 -4.47 1.62
CA VAL A 75 3.50 -4.62 1.96
C VAL A 75 3.74 -5.87 2.80
N LEU A 76 2.87 -6.14 3.80
CA LEU A 76 2.96 -7.36 4.60
C LEU A 76 2.75 -8.61 3.74
N ALA A 77 1.71 -8.63 2.90
CA ALA A 77 1.38 -9.76 2.04
C ALA A 77 2.56 -10.11 1.10
N VAL A 78 3.12 -9.12 0.40
CA VAL A 78 4.26 -9.33 -0.49
C VAL A 78 5.50 -9.78 0.27
N ARG A 79 5.81 -9.18 1.43
CA ARG A 79 6.91 -9.60 2.30
C ARG A 79 6.75 -11.04 2.78
N ARG A 80 5.54 -11.45 3.15
CA ARG A 80 5.25 -12.82 3.58
C ARG A 80 5.46 -13.83 2.43
N ILE A 81 5.02 -13.49 1.21
CA ILE A 81 5.30 -14.30 0.02
C ILE A 81 6.81 -14.45 -0.17
N PHE A 82 7.56 -13.34 -0.22
CA PHE A 82 9.00 -13.37 -0.44
C PHE A 82 9.76 -14.11 0.67
N GLU A 83 9.37 -13.90 1.92
CA GLU A 83 9.95 -14.58 3.07
C GLU A 83 9.74 -16.11 2.97
N SER A 84 8.50 -16.54 2.69
CA SER A 84 8.18 -17.97 2.58
C SER A 84 8.88 -18.64 1.39
N ILE A 85 8.93 -17.99 0.23
CA ILE A 85 9.64 -18.49 -0.95
C ILE A 85 11.14 -18.62 -0.68
N ASN A 86 11.79 -17.60 -0.12
CA ASN A 86 13.22 -17.61 0.15
C ASN A 86 13.62 -18.66 1.19
N MET A 87 12.72 -19.03 2.09
CA MET A 87 12.93 -20.05 3.11
C MET A 87 12.62 -21.47 2.67
N THR A 88 11.98 -21.65 1.55
CA THR A 88 11.61 -22.96 1.02
C THR A 88 12.60 -23.40 -0.03
N LYS A 89 13.05 -24.65 0.07
CA LYS A 89 13.97 -25.26 -0.89
C LYS A 89 13.30 -25.35 -2.27
N ASP A 90 14.04 -25.04 -3.33
CA ASP A 90 13.61 -25.10 -4.73
C ASP A 90 12.39 -24.22 -5.08
N ALA A 91 11.89 -23.44 -4.11
CA ALA A 91 10.79 -22.52 -4.38
C ALA A 91 11.28 -21.26 -5.07
N LYS A 92 10.51 -20.79 -6.04
CA LYS A 92 10.83 -19.61 -6.84
C LYS A 92 9.59 -18.97 -7.42
N ILE A 93 9.63 -17.64 -7.58
CA ILE A 93 8.59 -16.84 -8.23
C ILE A 93 9.21 -15.67 -8.97
N VAL A 94 8.44 -15.10 -9.89
CA VAL A 94 8.72 -13.83 -10.53
C VAL A 94 7.73 -12.81 -9.99
N ALA A 95 8.22 -11.69 -9.49
CA ALA A 95 7.39 -10.54 -9.12
C ALA A 95 7.63 -9.41 -10.11
N ILE A 96 6.59 -8.87 -10.75
CA ILE A 96 6.66 -7.75 -11.69
C ILE A 96 5.95 -6.56 -11.05
N PHE A 97 6.65 -5.45 -10.89
CA PHE A 97 6.12 -4.19 -10.39
C PHE A 97 5.80 -3.29 -11.57
N VAL A 98 4.52 -3.05 -11.79
CA VAL A 98 4.03 -2.33 -12.96
C VAL A 98 3.76 -0.87 -12.60
N ASP A 99 4.29 0.06 -13.39
CA ASP A 99 4.00 1.50 -13.34
C ASP A 99 3.32 1.91 -14.65
N PHE A 100 2.34 2.79 -14.58
CA PHE A 100 1.68 3.32 -15.77
C PHE A 100 2.12 4.75 -16.09
N CYS A 101 2.07 5.10 -17.36
CA CYS A 101 2.34 6.46 -17.81
C CYS A 101 1.14 7.36 -17.48
N LYS A 102 1.30 8.31 -16.53
CA LYS A 102 0.25 9.29 -16.16
C LYS A 102 -1.14 8.65 -15.99
N ALA A 103 -1.23 7.58 -15.19
CA ALA A 103 -2.39 6.72 -15.09
C ALA A 103 -3.73 7.47 -14.94
N PHE A 104 -3.81 8.42 -13.99
CA PHE A 104 -5.01 9.22 -13.75
C PHE A 104 -5.39 10.13 -14.93
N ASP A 105 -4.40 10.62 -15.66
CA ASP A 105 -4.59 11.57 -16.76
C ASP A 105 -4.89 10.87 -18.11
N SER A 106 -4.87 9.52 -18.15
CA SER A 106 -4.91 8.76 -19.42
C SER A 106 -6.20 7.99 -19.65
N VAL A 107 -7.03 7.78 -18.63
CA VAL A 107 -8.29 7.03 -18.75
C VAL A 107 -9.30 7.85 -19.53
N THR A 108 -9.93 7.25 -20.57
CA THR A 108 -10.92 7.93 -21.39
C THR A 108 -12.32 7.89 -20.75
N TRP A 109 -13.08 8.97 -20.84
CA TRP A 109 -14.40 9.07 -20.22
C TRP A 109 -15.40 8.08 -20.81
N VAL A 110 -15.35 7.87 -22.12
CA VAL A 110 -16.17 6.86 -22.83
C VAL A 110 -15.97 5.46 -22.22
N GLN A 111 -14.72 5.12 -21.85
CA GLN A 111 -14.45 3.83 -21.20
C GLN A 111 -14.92 3.81 -19.75
N ILE A 112 -14.84 4.92 -19.00
CA ILE A 112 -15.39 5.01 -17.65
C ILE A 112 -16.90 4.74 -17.70
N GLU A 113 -17.62 5.43 -18.58
CA GLU A 113 -19.07 5.26 -18.76
C GLU A 113 -19.43 3.82 -19.11
N ALA A 114 -18.80 3.26 -20.16
CA ALA A 114 -19.04 1.89 -20.59
C ALA A 114 -18.76 0.86 -19.47
N ILE A 115 -17.72 1.07 -18.68
CA ILE A 115 -17.39 0.21 -17.54
C ILE A 115 -18.43 0.33 -16.43
N LEU A 116 -18.90 1.53 -16.10
CA LEU A 116 -19.96 1.72 -15.10
C LEU A 116 -21.25 0.96 -15.51
N TYR A 117 -21.65 1.04 -16.76
CA TYR A 117 -22.77 0.24 -17.28
C TYR A 117 -22.51 -1.26 -17.23
N ALA A 118 -21.30 -1.72 -17.58
CA ALA A 118 -20.90 -3.13 -17.49
C ALA A 118 -20.96 -3.66 -16.06
N TYR A 119 -20.75 -2.81 -15.05
CA TYR A 119 -20.91 -3.13 -13.62
C TYR A 119 -22.35 -2.93 -13.12
N GLN A 120 -23.31 -2.70 -14.01
CA GLN A 120 -24.73 -2.54 -13.69
C GLN A 120 -25.00 -1.38 -12.71
N VAL A 121 -24.21 -0.30 -12.82
CA VAL A 121 -24.49 0.93 -12.09
C VAL A 121 -25.78 1.54 -12.68
N PRO A 122 -26.73 1.99 -11.82
CA PRO A 122 -27.97 2.62 -12.30
C PRO A 122 -27.70 3.80 -13.24
N GLU A 123 -28.49 3.89 -14.32
CA GLU A 123 -28.28 4.87 -15.38
C GLU A 123 -28.25 6.31 -14.85
N GLU A 124 -29.16 6.66 -13.93
CA GLU A 124 -29.22 8.00 -13.35
C GLU A 124 -27.94 8.36 -12.60
N LEU A 125 -27.30 7.36 -11.96
CA LEU A 125 -26.03 7.56 -11.27
C LEU A 125 -24.88 7.71 -12.26
N VAL A 126 -24.87 6.94 -13.35
CA VAL A 126 -23.87 7.07 -14.43
C VAL A 126 -23.98 8.45 -15.06
N GLN A 127 -25.18 8.89 -15.45
CA GLN A 127 -25.41 10.21 -16.03
C GLN A 127 -24.99 11.34 -15.07
N ALA A 128 -25.31 11.23 -13.78
CA ALA A 128 -24.90 12.20 -12.77
C ALA A 128 -23.37 12.26 -12.58
N ILE A 129 -22.67 11.14 -12.76
CA ILE A 129 -21.20 11.10 -12.74
C ILE A 129 -20.63 11.73 -14.01
N MET A 130 -21.16 11.35 -15.18
CA MET A 130 -20.64 11.83 -16.47
C MET A 130 -20.88 13.31 -16.68
N SER A 131 -21.98 13.88 -16.17
CA SER A 131 -22.26 15.32 -16.25
C SER A 131 -21.18 16.21 -15.58
N ILE A 132 -20.36 15.66 -14.66
CA ILE A 132 -19.22 16.37 -14.05
C ILE A 132 -18.04 16.46 -15.03
N TYR A 133 -17.90 15.48 -15.92
CA TYR A 133 -16.81 15.44 -16.90
C TYR A 133 -17.19 16.16 -18.20
N GLU A 134 -18.46 16.14 -18.57
CA GLU A 134 -18.97 16.88 -19.73
C GLU A 134 -18.82 18.39 -19.52
N GLY A 135 -18.05 19.02 -20.39
CA GLY A 135 -17.74 20.45 -20.29
C GLY A 135 -16.71 20.81 -19.21
N ALA A 136 -16.08 19.83 -18.58
CA ALA A 136 -15.05 20.08 -17.57
C ALA A 136 -13.87 20.88 -18.13
N LYS A 137 -13.46 21.91 -17.41
CA LYS A 137 -12.33 22.78 -17.73
C LYS A 137 -11.30 22.79 -16.63
N ALA A 138 -10.05 22.96 -17.02
CA ALA A 138 -8.96 23.22 -16.10
C ALA A 138 -8.36 24.60 -16.40
N GLY A 139 -7.92 25.29 -15.35
CA GLY A 139 -7.28 26.58 -15.50
C GLY A 139 -6.03 26.70 -14.65
N LEU A 140 -5.15 27.61 -15.04
CA LEU A 140 -3.97 28.02 -14.28
C LEU A 140 -4.16 29.43 -13.81
N ARG A 141 -3.71 29.73 -12.57
CA ARG A 141 -3.65 31.10 -12.10
C ARG A 141 -2.50 31.84 -12.77
N ASP A 142 -2.73 33.12 -13.04
CA ASP A 142 -1.66 34.03 -13.42
C ASP A 142 -0.71 34.32 -12.22
N PRO A 143 0.38 35.08 -12.44
CA PRO A 143 1.30 35.49 -11.38
C PRO A 143 0.62 36.31 -10.27
N GLU A 144 -0.47 37.03 -10.58
CA GLU A 144 -1.28 37.82 -9.68
C GLU A 144 -2.28 36.95 -8.87
N GLY A 145 -2.38 35.68 -9.19
CA GLY A 145 -3.22 34.70 -8.49
C GLY A 145 -4.67 34.66 -8.98
N GLN A 146 -4.99 35.29 -10.12
CA GLN A 146 -6.33 35.32 -10.72
C GLN A 146 -6.48 34.23 -11.77
N LEU A 147 -7.70 33.75 -11.94
CA LEU A 147 -8.10 32.82 -13.01
C LEU A 147 -8.86 33.61 -14.09
N HIS A 148 -8.27 33.71 -15.26
CA HIS A 148 -8.93 34.31 -16.42
C HIS A 148 -9.41 33.23 -17.37
N ASP A 149 -10.49 33.49 -18.10
CA ASP A 149 -11.05 32.54 -19.10
C ASP A 149 -10.00 32.16 -20.17
N GLN A 150 -9.11 33.08 -20.52
CA GLN A 150 -8.00 32.85 -21.45
C GLN A 150 -6.98 31.82 -20.94
N ASN A 151 -6.92 31.57 -19.63
CA ASN A 151 -6.04 30.61 -18.99
C ASN A 151 -6.74 29.27 -18.71
N THR A 152 -7.94 29.07 -19.27
CA THR A 152 -8.70 27.81 -19.14
C THR A 152 -8.60 26.98 -20.40
N PHE A 153 -8.63 25.66 -20.27
CA PHE A 153 -8.64 24.70 -21.37
C PHE A 153 -9.62 23.55 -21.05
N ASN A 154 -10.23 23.02 -22.10
CA ASN A 154 -11.14 21.89 -21.96
C ASN A 154 -10.38 20.61 -21.61
N LEU A 155 -10.94 19.84 -20.72
CA LEU A 155 -10.50 18.48 -20.45
C LEU A 155 -11.26 17.54 -21.39
N SER A 156 -10.59 16.49 -21.85
CA SER A 156 -11.18 15.47 -22.74
C SER A 156 -10.89 14.04 -22.28
N VAL A 157 -9.96 13.89 -21.37
CA VAL A 157 -9.55 12.58 -20.83
C VAL A 157 -9.07 12.73 -19.39
N GLY A 158 -8.96 11.61 -18.70
CA GLY A 158 -8.41 11.53 -17.37
C GLY A 158 -9.43 11.81 -16.27
N VAL A 159 -9.02 11.47 -15.05
CA VAL A 159 -9.76 11.76 -13.82
C VAL A 159 -8.97 12.74 -12.97
N LEU A 160 -9.64 13.71 -12.35
CA LEU A 160 -9.01 14.86 -11.70
C LEU A 160 -8.27 14.46 -10.41
N GLN A 161 -6.96 14.66 -10.37
CA GLN A 161 -6.17 14.48 -9.15
C GLN A 161 -6.49 15.59 -8.15
N GLY A 162 -7.24 15.25 -7.10
CA GLY A 162 -7.72 16.20 -6.07
C GLY A 162 -9.23 16.19 -5.89
N ASP A 163 -9.95 15.49 -6.78
CA ASP A 163 -11.35 15.15 -6.60
C ASP A 163 -11.53 13.98 -5.63
N THR A 164 -12.68 13.91 -4.97
CA THR A 164 -13.03 12.83 -4.04
C THR A 164 -13.55 11.58 -4.74
N LEU A 165 -14.19 11.73 -5.90
CA LEU A 165 -14.76 10.64 -6.70
C LEU A 165 -13.73 9.99 -7.63
N ALA A 166 -12.85 10.78 -8.23
CA ALA A 166 -11.89 10.36 -9.24
C ALA A 166 -11.02 9.13 -8.84
N PRO A 167 -10.48 9.03 -7.62
CA PRO A 167 -9.72 7.84 -7.22
C PRO A 167 -10.56 6.56 -7.23
N TYR A 168 -11.84 6.65 -6.91
CA TYR A 168 -12.72 5.49 -6.90
C TYR A 168 -13.13 5.05 -8.31
N LEU A 169 -13.39 5.99 -9.22
CA LEU A 169 -13.59 5.69 -10.64
C LEU A 169 -12.35 5.01 -11.24
N PHE A 170 -11.17 5.50 -10.89
CA PHE A 170 -9.91 4.90 -11.33
C PHE A 170 -9.78 3.43 -10.89
N ILE A 171 -10.08 3.10 -9.64
CA ILE A 171 -9.98 1.70 -9.18
C ILE A 171 -11.05 0.80 -9.81
N ILE A 172 -12.22 1.32 -10.19
CA ILE A 172 -13.23 0.57 -10.95
C ILE A 172 -12.67 0.21 -12.34
N VAL A 173 -12.05 1.17 -13.03
CA VAL A 173 -11.38 0.93 -14.32
C VAL A 173 -10.26 -0.10 -14.18
N MET A 174 -9.44 0.02 -13.14
CA MET A 174 -8.37 -0.95 -12.87
C MET A 174 -8.91 -2.34 -12.53
N ASP A 175 -10.00 -2.44 -11.78
CA ASP A 175 -10.69 -3.70 -11.52
C ASP A 175 -11.14 -4.38 -12.81
N PHE A 176 -11.74 -3.61 -13.72
CA PHE A 176 -12.15 -4.11 -15.04
C PHE A 176 -10.94 -4.59 -15.87
N VAL A 177 -9.87 -3.81 -15.93
CA VAL A 177 -8.64 -4.16 -16.65
C VAL A 177 -8.06 -5.46 -16.12
N LEU A 178 -7.94 -5.60 -14.79
CA LEU A 178 -7.34 -6.75 -14.15
C LEU A 178 -8.21 -8.01 -14.22
N ARG A 179 -9.54 -7.89 -14.17
CA ARG A 179 -10.45 -9.02 -14.45
C ARG A 179 -10.24 -9.61 -15.85
N ASN A 180 -10.01 -8.74 -16.84
CA ASN A 180 -9.78 -9.17 -18.21
C ASN A 180 -8.34 -9.68 -18.48
N ALA A 181 -7.39 -9.33 -17.62
CA ALA A 181 -5.98 -9.66 -17.80
C ALA A 181 -5.52 -10.90 -17.03
N MET A 182 -6.07 -11.11 -15.81
CA MET A 182 -5.53 -12.12 -14.88
C MET A 182 -6.06 -13.52 -15.19
N ILE A 183 -5.15 -14.48 -15.04
CA ILE A 183 -5.44 -15.90 -15.13
C ILE A 183 -4.97 -16.54 -13.83
N ASP A 184 -5.89 -17.09 -13.06
CA ASP A 184 -5.64 -17.62 -11.72
C ASP A 184 -4.52 -18.67 -11.67
N THR A 185 -4.45 -19.57 -12.66
CA THR A 185 -3.45 -20.63 -12.73
C THR A 185 -2.02 -20.16 -13.01
N CYS A 186 -1.82 -18.91 -13.37
CA CYS A 186 -0.49 -18.32 -13.59
C CYS A 186 0.15 -17.75 -12.33
N GLY A 187 -0.61 -17.62 -11.24
CA GLY A 187 -0.18 -17.04 -9.97
C GLY A 187 0.53 -18.03 -9.04
N ILE A 188 0.64 -17.61 -7.79
CA ILE A 188 1.20 -18.39 -6.69
C ILE A 188 0.08 -19.22 -6.05
N LEU A 189 0.28 -20.53 -5.89
CA LEU A 189 -0.64 -21.37 -5.16
C LEU A 189 -0.61 -21.06 -3.66
N ILE A 190 -1.73 -20.61 -3.11
CA ILE A 190 -1.87 -20.28 -1.69
C ILE A 190 -2.49 -21.44 -0.92
N LYS A 191 -3.56 -22.01 -1.46
CA LYS A 191 -4.23 -23.19 -0.89
C LYS A 191 -4.41 -24.26 -1.97
N LYS A 192 -4.14 -25.50 -1.59
CA LYS A 192 -4.47 -26.65 -2.43
C LYS A 192 -5.97 -26.93 -2.43
N LYS A 193 -6.44 -27.61 -3.46
CA LYS A 193 -7.75 -28.21 -3.48
C LYS A 193 -7.91 -29.11 -2.24
N THR A 194 -8.93 -28.88 -1.45
CA THR A 194 -9.26 -29.71 -0.28
C THR A 194 -10.69 -30.21 -0.41
N GLY A 195 -10.95 -31.37 0.13
CA GLY A 195 -12.27 -32.00 0.14
C GLY A 195 -12.16 -33.50 -0.03
N THR A 196 -13.19 -34.19 0.38
CA THR A 196 -13.37 -35.64 0.21
C THR A 196 -14.75 -35.90 -0.41
N THR A 197 -15.04 -37.14 -0.78
CA THR A 197 -16.38 -37.52 -1.24
C THR A 197 -17.51 -37.16 -0.26
N ARG A 198 -17.20 -36.93 1.02
CA ARG A 198 -18.15 -36.58 2.07
C ARG A 198 -18.10 -35.07 2.49
N ARG A 199 -17.14 -34.29 1.99
CA ARG A 199 -17.00 -32.86 2.27
C ARG A 199 -16.93 -32.07 0.99
N PRO A 200 -17.55 -30.87 0.92
CA PRO A 200 -17.50 -30.02 -0.27
C PRO A 200 -16.06 -29.81 -0.76
N LEU A 201 -15.84 -29.94 -2.06
CA LEU A 201 -14.55 -29.64 -2.68
C LEU A 201 -14.32 -28.15 -2.69
N THR A 202 -13.27 -27.70 -2.00
CA THR A 202 -12.81 -26.31 -2.07
C THR A 202 -11.81 -26.17 -3.21
N PRO A 203 -12.02 -25.26 -4.17
CA PRO A 203 -11.07 -25.09 -5.28
C PRO A 203 -9.72 -24.56 -4.77
N PRO A 204 -8.63 -24.79 -5.52
CA PRO A 204 -7.34 -24.23 -5.17
C PRO A 204 -7.40 -22.70 -5.26
N MET A 205 -6.70 -22.01 -4.36
CA MET A 205 -6.58 -20.57 -4.37
C MET A 205 -5.22 -20.13 -4.89
N TYR A 206 -5.23 -19.26 -5.89
CA TYR A 206 -4.03 -18.64 -6.46
C TYR A 206 -4.06 -17.14 -6.23
N ILE A 207 -2.88 -16.54 -6.08
CA ILE A 207 -2.71 -15.07 -6.10
C ILE A 207 -1.87 -14.73 -7.31
N THR A 208 -2.45 -13.93 -8.21
CA THR A 208 -1.80 -13.45 -9.43
C THR A 208 -1.22 -12.06 -9.27
N ASP A 209 -1.80 -11.26 -8.37
CA ASP A 209 -1.50 -9.83 -8.26
C ASP A 209 -1.91 -9.24 -6.91
N PHE A 210 -1.37 -8.06 -6.61
CA PHE A 210 -1.89 -7.10 -5.64
C PHE A 210 -1.90 -5.72 -6.26
N ASP A 211 -2.98 -4.97 -6.01
CA ASP A 211 -3.23 -3.68 -6.62
C ASP A 211 -3.45 -2.62 -5.54
N PHE A 212 -2.71 -1.54 -5.61
CA PHE A 212 -2.97 -0.34 -4.82
C PHE A 212 -3.13 0.85 -5.76
N ALA A 213 -4.32 1.04 -6.29
CA ALA A 213 -4.63 1.92 -7.41
C ALA A 213 -3.83 1.53 -8.66
N ASP A 214 -2.88 2.37 -9.08
CA ASP A 214 -1.98 2.17 -10.21
C ASP A 214 -0.70 1.39 -9.86
N ASP A 215 -0.35 1.26 -8.58
CA ASP A 215 0.79 0.47 -8.12
C ASP A 215 0.44 -1.02 -8.07
N ILE A 216 0.77 -1.77 -9.11
CA ILE A 216 0.44 -3.19 -9.26
C ILE A 216 1.69 -4.04 -9.08
N VAL A 217 1.56 -5.17 -8.38
CA VAL A 217 2.55 -6.26 -8.40
C VAL A 217 1.91 -7.53 -8.93
N LEU A 218 2.51 -8.11 -9.99
CA LEU A 218 2.09 -9.39 -10.56
C LEU A 218 3.01 -10.51 -10.08
N PHE A 219 2.45 -11.70 -9.88
CA PHE A 219 3.19 -12.87 -9.45
C PHE A 219 3.07 -14.00 -10.47
N GLY A 220 4.18 -14.39 -11.07
CA GLY A 220 4.27 -15.56 -11.93
C GLY A 220 5.00 -16.70 -11.24
N SER A 221 4.48 -17.93 -11.36
CA SER A 221 5.15 -19.14 -10.88
C SER A 221 6.36 -19.53 -11.75
N SER A 222 6.48 -18.94 -12.94
CA SER A 222 7.61 -19.09 -13.87
C SER A 222 7.76 -17.84 -14.74
N LEU A 223 8.90 -17.69 -15.42
CA LEU A 223 9.11 -16.61 -16.40
C LEU A 223 8.08 -16.63 -17.53
N ALA A 224 7.67 -17.82 -17.98
CA ALA A 224 6.65 -17.95 -19.03
C ALA A 224 5.28 -17.46 -18.54
N ASN A 225 4.89 -17.79 -17.30
CA ASN A 225 3.65 -17.32 -16.71
C ASN A 225 3.70 -15.81 -16.46
N ALA A 226 4.81 -15.29 -15.94
CA ALA A 226 5.02 -13.86 -15.72
C ALA A 226 4.91 -13.07 -17.04
N GLN A 227 5.51 -13.61 -18.14
CA GLN A 227 5.39 -13.01 -19.47
C GLN A 227 3.94 -12.99 -19.97
N LYS A 228 3.17 -14.06 -19.74
CA LYS A 228 1.75 -14.12 -20.12
C LYS A 228 0.95 -13.06 -19.35
N LEU A 229 1.17 -12.93 -18.03
CA LEU A 229 0.47 -11.97 -17.18
C LEU A 229 0.72 -10.52 -17.64
N VAL A 230 1.99 -10.14 -17.83
CA VAL A 230 2.31 -8.75 -18.23
C VAL A 230 1.80 -8.43 -19.63
N THR A 231 1.89 -9.38 -20.57
CA THR A 231 1.38 -9.18 -21.94
C THR A 231 -0.15 -9.02 -21.96
N ARG A 232 -0.88 -9.78 -21.14
CA ARG A 232 -2.33 -9.64 -21.02
C ARG A 232 -2.72 -8.34 -20.34
N LEU A 233 -2.01 -7.96 -19.28
CA LEU A 233 -2.23 -6.67 -18.62
C LEU A 233 -2.03 -5.52 -19.60
N GLU A 234 -0.93 -5.53 -20.37
CA GLU A 234 -0.66 -4.50 -21.38
C GLU A 234 -1.80 -4.38 -22.39
N LYS A 235 -2.28 -5.50 -22.93
CA LYS A 235 -3.38 -5.53 -23.90
C LYS A 235 -4.70 -5.03 -23.30
N ALA A 236 -5.01 -5.40 -22.06
CA ALA A 236 -6.24 -4.97 -21.39
C ALA A 236 -6.18 -3.49 -21.01
N ALA A 237 -5.02 -3.01 -20.55
CA ALA A 237 -4.80 -1.62 -20.17
C ALA A 237 -4.91 -0.66 -21.38
N LEU A 238 -4.37 -1.05 -22.52
CA LEU A 238 -4.46 -0.25 -23.75
C LEU A 238 -5.92 0.01 -24.20
N LYS A 239 -6.85 -0.90 -23.93
CA LYS A 239 -8.26 -0.72 -24.25
C LYS A 239 -8.94 0.44 -23.51
N VAL A 240 -8.40 0.83 -22.36
CA VAL A 240 -8.92 1.93 -21.53
C VAL A 240 -8.02 3.17 -21.57
N GLY A 241 -7.03 3.23 -22.46
CA GLY A 241 -6.11 4.36 -22.64
C GLY A 241 -4.85 4.29 -21.76
N LEU A 242 -4.69 3.25 -20.94
CA LEU A 242 -3.53 3.11 -20.06
C LEU A 242 -2.35 2.46 -20.78
N LYS A 243 -1.15 3.05 -20.62
CA LYS A 243 0.11 2.51 -21.14
C LYS A 243 1.06 2.16 -20.03
N ILE A 244 1.66 0.96 -20.09
CA ILE A 244 2.70 0.56 -19.13
C ILE A 244 3.96 1.39 -19.39
N ASN A 245 4.56 1.89 -18.32
CA ASN A 245 5.80 2.63 -18.34
C ASN A 245 6.99 1.67 -18.31
N GLN A 246 7.63 1.42 -19.44
CA GLN A 246 8.75 0.50 -19.54
C GLN A 246 9.93 0.86 -18.62
N SER A 247 10.28 2.14 -18.52
CA SER A 247 11.46 2.59 -17.78
C SER A 247 11.31 2.45 -16.26
N LYS A 248 10.07 2.36 -15.75
CA LYS A 248 9.76 2.22 -14.33
C LYS A 248 9.18 0.88 -13.96
N THR A 249 8.72 0.09 -14.93
CA THR A 249 8.26 -1.28 -14.70
C THR A 249 9.46 -2.18 -14.56
N GLU A 250 9.59 -2.84 -13.41
CA GLU A 250 10.72 -3.67 -13.04
C GLU A 250 10.26 -5.04 -12.58
N TYR A 251 11.15 -6.04 -12.66
CA TYR A 251 10.83 -7.37 -12.14
C TYR A 251 11.95 -7.95 -11.29
N MET A 252 11.57 -8.78 -10.34
CA MET A 252 12.44 -9.52 -9.43
C MET A 252 12.28 -11.02 -9.62
N LEU A 253 13.40 -11.73 -9.50
CA LEU A 253 13.43 -13.18 -9.34
C LEU A 253 13.62 -13.48 -7.86
N VAL A 254 12.63 -14.10 -7.24
CA VAL A 254 12.64 -14.39 -5.80
C VAL A 254 12.72 -15.91 -5.60
N GLY A 255 13.58 -16.36 -4.67
CA GLY A 255 13.81 -17.78 -4.39
C GLY A 255 14.98 -18.37 -5.17
N ASP A 256 14.91 -19.68 -5.46
CA ASP A 256 16.03 -20.44 -6.00
C ASP A 256 16.00 -20.51 -7.53
N TRP A 257 16.68 -19.58 -8.17
CA TRP A 257 16.75 -19.48 -9.64
C TRP A 257 18.03 -20.05 -10.23
N GLY A 258 19.01 -20.43 -9.39
CA GLY A 258 20.34 -20.87 -9.85
C GLY A 258 21.12 -19.76 -10.59
N SER A 259 22.31 -20.12 -11.08
CA SER A 259 23.24 -19.17 -11.71
C SER A 259 23.06 -18.99 -13.24
N ARG A 260 22.10 -19.68 -13.86
CA ARG A 260 21.87 -19.62 -15.31
C ARG A 260 21.34 -18.25 -15.75
N LYS A 261 21.71 -17.80 -16.96
CA LYS A 261 21.07 -16.64 -17.59
C LYS A 261 19.59 -16.95 -17.86
N HIS A 262 18.73 -16.08 -17.41
CA HIS A 262 17.28 -16.22 -17.60
C HIS A 262 16.80 -15.32 -18.73
N LYS A 263 15.71 -15.72 -19.39
CA LYS A 263 15.04 -14.88 -20.39
C LYS A 263 14.55 -13.59 -19.74
N VAL A 264 14.78 -12.46 -20.41
CA VAL A 264 14.31 -11.14 -19.98
C VAL A 264 12.83 -11.01 -20.33
N LEU A 265 12.04 -10.51 -19.38
CA LEU A 265 10.64 -10.17 -19.62
C LEU A 265 10.56 -8.91 -20.48
N LYS A 266 9.54 -8.84 -21.34
CA LYS A 266 9.33 -7.73 -22.27
C LYS A 266 7.87 -7.33 -22.39
N ILE A 267 7.65 -6.10 -22.73
CA ILE A 267 6.36 -5.53 -23.17
C ILE A 267 6.53 -5.02 -24.62
N SER A 268 5.47 -4.49 -25.22
CA SER A 268 5.51 -4.01 -26.61
C SER A 268 6.59 -2.94 -26.85
N SER A 269 6.85 -2.09 -25.86
CA SER A 269 7.86 -1.02 -25.94
C SER A 269 9.30 -1.48 -25.70
N GLY A 270 9.52 -2.73 -25.27
CA GLY A 270 10.87 -3.28 -25.09
C GLY A 270 11.06 -4.15 -23.84
N PRO A 271 12.31 -4.49 -23.50
CA PRO A 271 12.65 -5.32 -22.36
C PRO A 271 12.43 -4.58 -21.04
N LEU A 272 12.05 -5.34 -19.99
CA LEU A 272 11.91 -4.84 -18.63
C LEU A 272 13.22 -4.99 -17.85
N ASN A 273 13.49 -4.07 -16.93
CA ASN A 273 14.65 -4.12 -16.06
C ASN A 273 14.49 -5.16 -14.96
N ARG A 274 15.50 -6.00 -14.77
CA ARG A 274 15.59 -6.89 -13.61
C ARG A 274 16.25 -6.15 -12.44
N VAL A 275 15.66 -6.25 -11.26
CA VAL A 275 16.18 -5.65 -10.02
C VAL A 275 16.30 -6.70 -8.92
N GLU A 276 17.23 -6.47 -7.98
CA GLU A 276 17.46 -7.36 -6.83
C GLU A 276 16.61 -6.99 -5.61
N ASP A 277 16.11 -5.76 -5.54
CA ASP A 277 15.22 -5.28 -4.48
C ASP A 277 14.36 -4.13 -5.03
N TYR A 278 13.12 -4.03 -4.56
CA TYR A 278 12.16 -3.03 -5.04
C TYR A 278 11.50 -2.25 -3.90
N LYS A 279 11.22 -0.98 -4.15
CA LYS A 279 10.51 -0.10 -3.22
C LYS A 279 9.01 -0.08 -3.56
N TYR A 280 8.25 -0.96 -2.92
CA TYR A 280 6.80 -1.07 -3.12
C TYR A 280 6.03 -0.29 -2.04
N LEU A 281 5.08 0.56 -2.43
CA LEU A 281 4.27 1.40 -1.55
C LEU A 281 5.11 2.11 -0.47
N GLY A 282 6.27 2.61 -0.87
CA GLY A 282 7.16 3.33 0.02
C GLY A 282 8.04 2.48 0.95
N SER A 283 8.00 1.14 0.86
CA SER A 283 8.79 0.21 1.69
C SER A 283 9.67 -0.69 0.82
N TRP A 284 10.90 -0.96 1.29
CA TRP A 284 11.80 -1.93 0.67
C TRP A 284 11.42 -3.35 1.09
N LEU A 285 11.19 -4.24 0.12
CA LEU A 285 10.50 -5.51 0.37
C LEU A 285 11.37 -6.56 1.06
N LEU A 286 12.63 -6.72 0.64
CA LEU A 286 13.48 -7.82 1.10
C LEU A 286 14.16 -7.55 2.44
N ASN A 287 14.42 -6.30 2.82
CA ASN A 287 15.28 -5.99 3.95
C ASN A 287 14.70 -4.90 4.87
N SER A 288 14.13 -5.34 6.00
CA SER A 288 13.60 -4.43 7.03
C SER A 288 14.66 -3.48 7.62
N THR A 289 15.94 -3.89 7.66
CA THR A 289 17.04 -3.02 8.14
C THR A 289 17.32 -1.89 7.16
N LYS A 290 17.26 -2.16 5.85
CA LYS A 290 17.40 -1.14 4.79
C LYS A 290 16.25 -0.15 4.87
N ASP A 291 15.01 -0.65 5.03
CA ASP A 291 13.82 0.19 5.16
C ASP A 291 13.93 1.09 6.41
N PHE A 292 14.31 0.55 7.56
CA PHE A 292 14.56 1.33 8.77
C PHE A 292 15.63 2.41 8.56
N LYS A 293 16.76 2.10 7.91
CA LYS A 293 17.84 3.08 7.66
C LYS A 293 17.29 4.29 6.90
N ILE A 294 16.56 4.05 5.83
CA ILE A 294 15.98 5.11 5.00
C ILE A 294 14.94 5.92 5.79
N ARG A 295 14.06 5.26 6.54
CA ARG A 295 13.06 5.95 7.38
C ARG A 295 13.71 6.81 8.46
N LYS A 296 14.78 6.33 9.09
CA LYS A 296 15.58 7.09 10.04
C LYS A 296 16.16 8.36 9.40
N ASP A 297 16.73 8.25 8.20
CA ASP A 297 17.34 9.38 7.51
C ASP A 297 16.28 10.43 7.08
N LEU A 298 15.10 9.97 6.62
CA LEU A 298 13.94 10.83 6.35
C LEU A 298 13.44 11.54 7.63
N ALA A 299 13.37 10.83 8.75
CA ALA A 299 12.98 11.40 10.03
C ALA A 299 13.96 12.48 10.50
N TRP A 300 15.29 12.26 10.31
CA TRP A 300 16.32 13.27 10.57
C TRP A 300 16.18 14.49 9.65
N THR A 301 15.86 14.30 8.40
CA THR A 301 15.60 15.41 7.47
C THR A 301 14.38 16.24 7.90
N ALA A 302 13.30 15.55 8.28
CA ALA A 302 12.07 16.21 8.71
C ALA A 302 12.24 16.97 10.03
N ILE A 303 12.92 16.40 11.03
CA ILE A 303 13.11 17.04 12.33
C ILE A 303 13.95 18.32 12.22
N LYS A 304 14.97 18.32 11.35
CA LYS A 304 15.79 19.49 11.08
C LYS A 304 14.99 20.66 10.48
N LYS A 305 14.00 20.37 9.61
CA LYS A 305 13.11 21.41 9.03
C LYS A 305 12.29 22.14 10.10
N LEU A 306 11.99 21.48 11.21
CA LEU A 306 11.23 22.05 12.33
C LEU A 306 12.15 22.61 13.43
N PHE A 307 13.40 22.94 13.13
CA PHE A 307 14.41 23.40 14.09
C PHE A 307 13.91 24.54 14.97
N ARG A 308 13.28 25.58 14.39
CA ARG A 308 12.77 26.74 15.14
C ARG A 308 11.72 26.36 16.18
N VAL A 309 10.87 25.38 15.88
CA VAL A 309 9.85 24.85 16.80
C VAL A 309 10.49 24.14 17.96
N TRP A 310 11.47 23.27 17.70
CA TRP A 310 12.15 22.51 18.75
C TRP A 310 12.96 23.42 19.69
N ARG A 311 13.50 24.52 19.21
CA ARG A 311 14.30 25.49 20.00
C ARG A 311 13.44 26.54 20.70
N SER A 312 12.18 26.68 20.36
CA SER A 312 11.28 27.63 21.02
C SER A 312 11.15 27.37 22.52
N THR A 313 11.26 28.38 23.34
CA THR A 313 11.03 28.34 24.79
C THR A 313 9.56 28.52 25.16
N VAL A 314 8.77 29.12 24.26
CA VAL A 314 7.32 29.36 24.45
C VAL A 314 6.52 28.07 24.31
N ILE A 315 6.96 27.14 23.44
CA ILE A 315 6.27 25.87 23.22
C ILE A 315 6.66 24.90 24.33
N ASN A 316 5.67 24.48 25.13
CA ASN A 316 5.90 23.56 26.23
C ASN A 316 6.28 22.15 25.77
N ARG A 317 6.81 21.34 26.70
CA ARG A 317 7.29 19.98 26.45
C ARG A 317 6.21 19.08 25.87
N GLU A 318 4.98 19.16 26.36
CA GLU A 318 3.89 18.27 25.96
C GLU A 318 3.49 18.51 24.49
N VAL A 319 3.37 19.78 24.09
CA VAL A 319 3.10 20.16 22.69
C VAL A 319 4.23 19.69 21.77
N LYS A 320 5.51 19.83 22.17
CA LYS A 320 6.65 19.30 21.40
C LYS A 320 6.57 17.78 21.23
N ILE A 321 6.21 17.05 22.30
CA ILE A 321 6.03 15.59 22.22
C ILE A 321 4.89 15.23 21.27
N ASN A 322 3.74 15.89 21.37
CA ASN A 322 2.60 15.62 20.49
C ASN A 322 2.95 15.90 19.02
N LEU A 323 3.64 17.02 18.74
CA LEU A 323 4.13 17.32 17.40
C LEU A 323 5.15 16.29 16.91
N PHE A 324 6.06 15.85 17.77
CA PHE A 324 7.04 14.80 17.45
C PHE A 324 6.36 13.48 17.09
N LEU A 325 5.34 13.05 17.84
CA LEU A 325 4.57 11.85 17.57
C LEU A 325 3.79 11.94 16.26
N ALA A 326 3.19 13.10 15.98
CA ALA A 326 2.40 13.32 14.78
C ALA A 326 3.27 13.40 13.50
N THR A 327 4.48 13.95 13.60
CA THR A 327 5.34 14.23 12.44
C THR A 327 6.51 13.23 12.32
N ILE A 328 7.44 13.28 13.25
CA ILE A 328 8.71 12.55 13.15
C ILE A 328 8.53 11.06 13.35
N GLU A 329 7.74 10.66 14.36
CA GLU A 329 7.47 9.24 14.59
C GLU A 329 6.68 8.62 13.45
N SER A 330 5.71 9.32 12.88
CA SER A 330 4.92 8.82 11.76
C SER A 330 5.79 8.54 10.51
N ILE A 331 6.83 9.34 10.27
CA ILE A 331 7.81 9.11 9.22
C ILE A 331 8.69 7.91 9.55
N LEU A 332 9.23 7.85 10.77
CA LEU A 332 10.12 6.78 11.20
C LEU A 332 9.44 5.40 11.19
N LEU A 333 8.18 5.34 11.64
CA LEU A 333 7.44 4.10 11.79
C LEU A 333 6.47 3.81 10.62
N TYR A 334 6.62 4.49 9.49
CA TYR A 334 5.81 4.20 8.31
C TYR A 334 5.98 2.74 7.87
N ASN A 335 4.89 1.98 7.78
CA ASN A 335 4.85 0.55 7.51
C ASN A 335 5.71 -0.34 8.45
N ALA A 336 6.22 0.19 9.56
CA ALA A 336 7.07 -0.56 10.48
C ALA A 336 6.38 -1.79 11.11
N THR A 337 5.05 -1.80 11.14
CA THR A 337 4.27 -2.97 11.57
C THR A 337 4.50 -4.20 10.70
N THR A 338 5.04 -4.03 9.49
CA THR A 338 5.35 -5.12 8.55
C THR A 338 6.82 -5.59 8.64
N TRP A 339 7.66 -4.96 9.48
CA TRP A 339 9.07 -5.32 9.60
C TRP A 339 9.27 -6.64 10.33
N THR A 340 10.18 -7.46 9.81
CA THR A 340 10.72 -8.61 10.52
C THR A 340 11.77 -8.10 11.51
N MET A 341 11.35 -7.92 12.78
CA MET A 341 12.14 -7.29 13.84
C MET A 341 13.10 -8.30 14.47
N THR A 342 14.41 -8.11 14.24
CA THR A 342 15.45 -8.79 15.02
C THR A 342 15.77 -7.99 16.28
N LYS A 343 16.35 -8.64 17.31
CA LYS A 343 16.80 -7.95 18.53
C LYS A 343 17.81 -6.83 18.24
N GLY A 344 18.66 -7.02 17.22
CA GLY A 344 19.59 -6.00 16.77
C GLY A 344 18.90 -4.79 16.13
N LEU A 345 17.85 -5.02 15.32
CA LEU A 345 17.08 -3.95 14.72
C LEU A 345 16.25 -3.19 15.78
N GLU A 346 15.70 -3.89 16.77
CA GLU A 346 14.98 -3.31 17.90
C GLU A 346 15.86 -2.32 18.68
N LYS A 347 17.08 -2.74 19.06
CA LYS A 347 18.06 -1.87 19.72
C LYS A 347 18.42 -0.64 18.87
N LYS A 348 18.60 -0.82 17.55
CA LYS A 348 18.90 0.28 16.61
C LYS A 348 17.73 1.27 16.51
N LEU A 349 16.50 0.77 16.52
CA LEU A 349 15.29 1.60 16.48
C LEU A 349 15.15 2.43 17.77
N ASP A 350 15.28 1.80 18.94
CA ASP A 350 15.21 2.50 20.24
C ASP A 350 16.31 3.56 20.36
N GLY A 351 17.55 3.26 19.94
CA GLY A 351 18.65 4.22 19.95
C GLY A 351 18.42 5.41 19.01
N ALA A 352 17.92 5.16 17.79
CA ALA A 352 17.60 6.21 16.83
C ALA A 352 16.47 7.11 17.32
N TYR A 353 15.41 6.50 17.86
CA TYR A 353 14.29 7.23 18.43
C TYR A 353 14.69 8.12 19.60
N THR A 354 15.49 7.59 20.54
CA THR A 354 16.01 8.35 21.67
C THR A 354 16.80 9.59 21.21
N LYS A 355 17.66 9.44 20.18
CA LYS A 355 18.42 10.56 19.61
C LYS A 355 17.49 11.62 18.99
N LEU A 356 16.48 11.21 18.24
CA LEU A 356 15.50 12.11 17.65
C LEU A 356 14.67 12.83 18.74
N LEU A 357 14.27 12.13 19.80
CA LEU A 357 13.49 12.72 20.90
C LEU A 357 14.35 13.73 21.71
N ARG A 358 15.63 13.42 21.95
CA ARG A 358 16.58 14.39 22.56
C ARG A 358 16.67 15.67 21.72
N TYR A 359 16.80 15.53 20.41
CA TYR A 359 16.84 16.68 19.51
C TYR A 359 15.54 17.53 19.56
N ALA A 360 14.37 16.88 19.54
CA ALA A 360 13.08 17.56 19.61
C ALA A 360 12.85 18.29 20.94
N LEU A 361 13.32 17.72 22.04
CA LEU A 361 13.20 18.30 23.38
C LEU A 361 14.36 19.26 23.75
N ASN A 362 15.28 19.48 22.81
CA ASN A 362 16.48 20.30 23.04
C ASN A 362 17.34 19.84 24.22
N VAL A 363 17.46 18.51 24.42
CA VAL A 363 18.27 17.91 25.50
C VAL A 363 19.64 17.52 24.95
N SER A 364 20.68 18.18 25.46
CA SER A 364 22.09 17.90 25.15
C SER A 364 22.61 16.69 25.95
N TRP A 365 23.69 16.08 25.48
CA TRP A 365 24.40 15.08 26.25
C TRP A 365 25.00 15.68 27.55
N LYS A 366 25.34 16.98 27.56
CA LYS A 366 25.86 17.73 28.71
C LYS A 366 24.85 17.85 29.85
N ASP A 367 23.55 17.74 29.57
CA ASP A 367 22.48 17.89 30.57
C ASP A 367 22.30 16.62 31.41
N HIS A 368 23.04 15.55 31.11
CA HIS A 368 23.05 14.26 31.82
C HIS A 368 21.64 13.67 32.10
N VAL A 369 20.62 14.05 31.31
CA VAL A 369 19.23 13.58 31.47
C VAL A 369 19.16 12.09 31.16
N LYS A 370 18.70 11.29 32.11
CA LYS A 370 18.50 9.85 31.93
C LYS A 370 17.39 9.57 30.91
N ASN A 371 17.46 8.44 30.22
CA ASN A 371 16.44 8.06 29.22
C ASN A 371 15.05 7.90 29.84
N VAL A 372 14.94 7.46 31.09
CA VAL A 372 13.66 7.34 31.81
C VAL A 372 12.98 8.72 31.92
N ASP A 373 13.73 9.75 32.32
CA ASP A 373 13.25 11.13 32.48
C ASP A 373 12.93 11.77 31.12
N LEU A 374 13.75 11.44 30.09
CA LEU A 374 13.53 11.87 28.71
C LEU A 374 12.19 11.33 28.16
N TYR A 375 11.92 10.05 28.37
CA TYR A 375 10.68 9.43 27.90
C TYR A 375 9.48 9.83 28.77
N GLY A 376 9.67 9.98 30.10
CA GLY A 376 8.58 10.23 31.04
C GLY A 376 7.50 9.16 30.95
N LYS A 377 6.28 9.55 30.60
CA LYS A 377 5.14 8.63 30.43
C LYS A 377 5.14 7.84 29.11
N LEU A 378 6.05 8.16 28.15
CA LEU A 378 6.10 7.48 26.86
C LEU A 378 6.79 6.11 27.00
N PRO A 379 6.17 4.99 26.61
CA PRO A 379 6.86 3.71 26.49
C PRO A 379 7.96 3.78 25.41
N ARG A 380 8.95 2.90 25.50
CA ARG A 380 9.96 2.75 24.43
C ARG A 380 9.29 2.49 23.09
N VAL A 381 9.90 2.99 22.02
CA VAL A 381 9.31 2.86 20.68
C VAL A 381 9.17 1.40 20.23
N SER A 382 10.09 0.53 20.65
CA SER A 382 10.01 -0.92 20.40
C SER A 382 8.73 -1.55 21.02
N ILE A 383 8.37 -1.20 22.25
CA ILE A 383 7.14 -1.66 22.91
C ILE A 383 5.90 -1.12 22.16
N ARG A 384 5.93 0.14 21.78
CA ARG A 384 4.83 0.78 21.01
C ARG A 384 4.68 0.13 19.62
N LEU A 385 5.79 -0.20 18.95
CA LEU A 385 5.75 -0.88 17.68
C LEU A 385 5.23 -2.32 17.83
N ARG A 386 5.63 -3.05 18.88
CA ARG A 386 5.08 -4.36 19.23
C ARG A 386 3.56 -4.30 19.35
N LYS A 387 3.03 -3.35 20.12
CA LYS A 387 1.60 -3.13 20.28
C LYS A 387 0.91 -2.86 18.95
N ARG A 388 1.47 -1.95 18.12
CA ARG A 388 0.93 -1.64 16.79
C ARG A 388 0.94 -2.85 15.87
N ARG A 389 2.00 -3.67 15.88
CA ARG A 389 2.11 -4.91 15.07
C ARG A 389 1.06 -5.93 15.47
N MET A 390 0.85 -6.17 16.76
CA MET A 390 -0.19 -7.08 17.23
C MET A 390 -1.60 -6.60 16.85
N ILE A 391 -1.90 -5.32 17.06
CA ILE A 391 -3.18 -4.73 16.64
C ILE A 391 -3.39 -4.91 15.14
N PHE A 392 -2.37 -4.62 14.35
CA PHE A 392 -2.40 -4.73 12.89
C PHE A 392 -2.56 -6.18 12.42
N ALA A 393 -1.85 -7.13 13.02
CA ALA A 393 -2.00 -8.55 12.70
C ALA A 393 -3.41 -9.05 13.00
N GLY A 394 -3.98 -8.69 14.16
CA GLY A 394 -5.37 -9.01 14.48
C GLY A 394 -6.38 -8.35 13.55
N HIS A 395 -6.10 -7.13 13.05
CA HIS A 395 -6.91 -6.49 12.02
C HIS A 395 -6.86 -7.27 10.70
N CYS A 396 -5.67 -7.63 10.22
CA CYS A 396 -5.48 -8.44 9.01
C CYS A 396 -6.18 -9.80 9.11
N TRP A 397 -6.16 -10.42 10.29
CA TRP A 397 -6.80 -11.72 10.52
C TRP A 397 -8.33 -11.66 10.47
N ARG A 398 -8.92 -10.60 11.07
CA ARG A 398 -10.39 -10.39 11.13
C ARG A 398 -10.96 -9.61 9.94
N CYS A 399 -10.18 -9.33 8.92
CA CYS A 399 -10.65 -8.56 7.75
C CYS A 399 -11.99 -9.13 7.25
N ILE A 400 -13.06 -8.36 7.39
CA ILE A 400 -14.44 -8.83 7.58
C ILE A 400 -15.09 -9.35 6.28
N ASP A 401 -14.62 -8.94 5.10
CA ASP A 401 -15.44 -9.04 3.89
C ASP A 401 -15.33 -10.36 3.10
N SER A 402 -14.50 -11.28 3.49
CA SER A 402 -14.57 -12.66 3.01
C SER A 402 -13.54 -13.57 3.68
N ALA A 403 -13.89 -14.86 3.83
CA ALA A 403 -12.98 -15.93 4.25
C ALA A 403 -11.72 -16.07 3.35
N ASN A 404 -11.68 -15.37 2.22
CA ASN A 404 -10.64 -15.48 1.19
C ASN A 404 -9.77 -14.21 1.03
N GLN A 405 -9.73 -13.32 2.02
CA GLN A 405 -8.87 -12.14 1.95
C GLN A 405 -7.39 -12.55 1.85
N PRO A 406 -6.67 -12.13 0.78
CA PRO A 406 -5.29 -12.57 0.54
C PRO A 406 -4.36 -12.28 1.72
N VAL A 407 -4.52 -11.14 2.38
CA VAL A 407 -3.68 -10.75 3.53
C VAL A 407 -3.89 -11.67 4.73
N ARG A 408 -5.13 -12.10 5.01
CA ARG A 408 -5.45 -13.09 6.06
C ARG A 408 -4.75 -14.40 5.79
N GLU A 409 -4.90 -14.91 4.57
CA GLU A 409 -4.31 -16.18 4.14
C GLU A 409 -2.78 -16.16 4.20
N LEU A 410 -2.19 -15.06 3.77
CA LEU A 410 -0.72 -14.92 3.72
C LEU A 410 -0.08 -14.65 5.08
N LEU A 411 -0.82 -14.20 6.09
CA LEU A 411 -0.26 -13.85 7.40
C LEU A 411 0.56 -15.01 8.00
N PHE A 412 0.02 -16.24 7.92
CA PHE A 412 0.67 -17.47 8.40
C PHE A 412 1.04 -18.45 7.27
N TRP A 413 0.98 -17.98 6.03
CA TRP A 413 1.23 -18.84 4.87
C TRP A 413 2.66 -19.35 4.78
N SER A 414 2.80 -20.57 4.34
CA SER A 414 4.02 -21.21 3.87
C SER A 414 3.77 -21.87 2.50
N VAL A 415 4.82 -22.08 1.71
CA VAL A 415 4.69 -22.74 0.41
C VAL A 415 4.09 -24.12 0.61
N PRO A 416 2.98 -24.48 -0.05
CA PRO A 416 2.35 -25.79 0.10
C PRO A 416 3.32 -26.92 -0.28
N ASP A 417 3.46 -27.93 0.61
CA ASP A 417 4.40 -29.07 0.51
C ASP A 417 5.88 -28.66 0.37
N GLY A 418 6.20 -27.40 0.65
CA GLY A 418 7.57 -26.92 0.57
C GLY A 418 8.42 -27.41 1.73
N VAL A 419 9.62 -27.90 1.43
CA VAL A 419 10.62 -28.24 2.43
C VAL A 419 11.36 -26.99 2.87
N GLN A 420 11.34 -26.69 4.17
CA GLN A 420 12.03 -25.52 4.71
C GLN A 420 13.56 -25.69 4.61
N LYS A 421 14.26 -24.63 4.23
CA LYS A 421 15.72 -24.60 4.27
C LYS A 421 16.20 -24.70 5.74
N PRO A 422 17.25 -25.46 6.03
CA PRO A 422 17.81 -25.52 7.37
C PRO A 422 18.31 -24.14 7.81
N GLY A 423 18.14 -23.82 9.09
CA GLY A 423 18.63 -22.57 9.67
C GLY A 423 17.66 -21.95 10.69
N ASN A 424 18.20 -21.10 11.56
CA ASN A 424 17.40 -20.39 12.55
C ASN A 424 17.01 -18.99 12.04
N TRP A 425 16.10 -18.94 11.07
CA TRP A 425 15.65 -17.70 10.43
C TRP A 425 14.67 -16.94 11.32
N THR A 426 14.89 -15.64 11.51
CA THR A 426 13.89 -14.75 12.10
C THR A 426 12.86 -14.41 11.02
N THR A 427 11.60 -14.80 11.23
CA THR A 427 10.48 -14.51 10.33
C THR A 427 9.49 -13.58 10.98
N TYR A 428 8.64 -12.93 10.16
CA TYR A 428 7.54 -12.12 10.68
C TYR A 428 6.64 -12.91 11.63
N VAL A 429 6.31 -14.15 11.27
CA VAL A 429 5.47 -15.03 12.11
C VAL A 429 6.14 -15.34 13.44
N LYS A 430 7.44 -15.67 13.46
CA LYS A 430 8.17 -15.90 14.72
C LYS A 430 8.16 -14.64 15.60
N VAL A 431 8.41 -13.47 15.02
CA VAL A 431 8.36 -12.19 15.76
C VAL A 431 6.97 -11.95 16.33
N LEU A 432 5.90 -12.21 15.57
CA LEU A 432 4.53 -12.05 16.04
C LEU A 432 4.18 -13.02 17.18
N LEU A 433 4.63 -14.26 17.09
CA LEU A 433 4.46 -15.26 18.14
C LEU A 433 5.25 -14.92 19.41
N GLU A 434 6.47 -14.39 19.26
CA GLU A 434 7.26 -13.86 20.39
C GLU A 434 6.54 -12.69 21.08
N ASP A 435 5.90 -11.81 20.31
CA ASP A 435 5.10 -10.71 20.84
C ASP A 435 3.87 -11.22 21.60
N TYR A 436 3.27 -12.33 21.16
CA TYR A 436 2.06 -12.93 21.74
C TYR A 436 2.30 -13.67 23.06
N GLY A 437 3.27 -14.55 23.11
CA GLY A 437 3.41 -15.46 24.28
C GLY A 437 4.83 -15.74 24.73
N GLY A 438 5.83 -15.11 24.09
CA GLY A 438 7.24 -15.32 24.39
C GLY A 438 7.85 -16.59 23.77
N TYR A 439 9.16 -16.58 23.64
CA TYR A 439 9.94 -17.57 22.89
C TYR A 439 9.83 -19.04 23.39
N LYS A 440 9.48 -19.25 24.64
CA LYS A 440 9.40 -20.60 25.24
C LYS A 440 8.30 -21.48 24.65
N VAL A 441 7.18 -20.88 24.19
CA VAL A 441 6.05 -21.59 23.59
C VAL A 441 6.38 -22.07 22.17
N ILE A 442 7.19 -21.31 21.43
CA ILE A 442 7.47 -21.54 20.01
C ILE A 442 8.40 -22.74 19.80
N LYS A 443 9.35 -22.97 20.71
CA LYS A 443 10.36 -24.03 20.55
C LYS A 443 9.77 -25.46 20.56
N LYS A 444 8.62 -25.67 21.23
CA LYS A 444 8.04 -27.01 21.40
C LYS A 444 7.07 -27.38 20.30
N ASN A 445 6.24 -26.45 19.81
CA ASN A 445 5.23 -26.71 18.79
C ASN A 445 4.81 -25.44 18.04
N LEU A 446 5.46 -25.15 16.91
CA LEU A 446 5.16 -23.96 16.10
C LEU A 446 3.73 -24.00 15.53
N ALA A 447 3.26 -25.16 15.06
CA ALA A 447 1.91 -25.29 14.48
C ALA A 447 0.82 -25.04 15.53
N GLY A 448 0.98 -25.60 16.74
CA GLY A 448 0.07 -25.36 17.85
C GLY A 448 0.06 -23.90 18.30
N ALA A 449 1.22 -23.23 18.32
CA ALA A 449 1.31 -21.81 18.64
C ALA A 449 0.60 -20.91 17.59
N ILE A 450 0.71 -21.27 16.30
CA ILE A 450 -0.02 -20.59 15.22
C ILE A 450 -1.53 -20.75 15.41
N LEU A 451 -2.04 -21.94 15.69
CA LEU A 451 -3.46 -22.17 15.92
C LEU A 451 -3.99 -21.38 17.13
N GLN A 452 -3.23 -21.32 18.22
CA GLN A 452 -3.61 -20.54 19.40
C GLN A 452 -3.71 -19.05 19.11
N ILE A 453 -2.73 -18.45 18.43
CA ILE A 453 -2.78 -17.02 18.09
C ILE A 453 -3.89 -16.71 17.08
N GLN A 454 -4.17 -17.60 16.14
CA GLN A 454 -5.28 -17.47 15.20
C GLN A 454 -6.62 -17.44 15.93
N SER A 455 -6.86 -18.39 16.82
CA SER A 455 -8.08 -18.45 17.65
C SER A 455 -8.24 -17.19 18.52
N ALA A 456 -7.16 -16.74 19.16
CA ALA A 456 -7.18 -15.50 19.96
C ALA A 456 -7.46 -14.25 19.13
N MET A 457 -6.97 -14.20 17.89
CA MET A 457 -7.21 -13.08 16.98
C MET A 457 -8.65 -13.00 16.46
N GLU A 458 -9.40 -14.08 16.42
CA GLU A 458 -10.81 -14.11 15.97
C GLU A 458 -11.69 -13.27 16.89
N ASN A 459 -11.48 -13.37 18.21
CA ASN A 459 -12.20 -12.58 19.18
C ASN A 459 -11.51 -11.23 19.41
N ARG A 460 -12.15 -10.14 18.96
CA ARG A 460 -11.59 -8.78 19.06
C ARG A 460 -11.36 -8.34 20.51
N MET A 461 -12.24 -8.70 21.43
CA MET A 461 -12.15 -8.31 22.84
C MET A 461 -11.03 -9.06 23.57
N GLU A 462 -10.94 -10.36 23.32
CA GLU A 462 -9.86 -11.20 23.86
C GLU A 462 -8.51 -10.73 23.34
N TRP A 463 -8.39 -10.53 22.02
CA TRP A 463 -7.17 -10.01 21.40
C TRP A 463 -6.73 -8.66 21.98
N LYS A 464 -7.67 -7.75 22.23
CA LYS A 464 -7.39 -6.46 22.87
C LYS A 464 -6.79 -6.63 24.29
N LYS A 465 -7.33 -7.55 25.10
CA LYS A 465 -6.78 -7.87 26.43
C LYS A 465 -5.36 -8.41 26.35
N ILE A 466 -5.11 -9.35 25.44
CA ILE A 466 -3.79 -9.93 25.20
C ILE A 466 -2.77 -8.85 24.78
N VAL A 467 -3.12 -7.98 23.83
CA VAL A 467 -2.27 -6.88 23.39
C VAL A 467 -1.93 -5.92 24.55
N GLN A 468 -2.89 -5.64 25.41
CA GLN A 468 -2.66 -4.79 26.59
C GLN A 468 -1.69 -5.46 27.61
N SER A 469 -1.82 -6.75 27.81
CA SER A 469 -0.96 -7.53 28.72
C SER A 469 0.47 -7.66 28.17
N ALA A 470 0.63 -8.01 26.90
CA ALA A 470 1.93 -8.23 26.27
C ALA A 470 2.78 -6.95 26.10
N CYS A 471 2.20 -5.77 26.31
CA CYS A 471 2.84 -4.47 26.10
C CYS A 471 2.91 -3.61 27.39
N LYS A 472 2.67 -4.23 28.55
CA LYS A 472 3.03 -3.67 29.85
C LYS A 472 4.51 -3.93 30.14
#